data_f6290eaae85939d5908924b531b781ab
#
_entry.id   f6290eaae85939d5908924b531b781ab
#
_cell.length_a   1.000
_cell.length_b   1.000
_cell.length_c   1.000
_cell.angle_alpha   90.00
_cell.angle_beta   90.00
_cell.angle_gamma   90.00
#
_symmetry.space_group_name_H-M   'P 1'
#
loop_
_entity.id
_entity.type
_entity.pdbx_description
1 polymer ?
#
loop_
_entity_poly.entity_id
_entity_poly.type
_entity_poly.pdbx_seq_one_letter_code
_entity_poly.pdbx_strand_id
1 'polypeptide(L)'
;SGDDITIPINIVCQNKYGQEDVLFLNKYGVYDSFLFNGVHKSSYAVSSELYQQPIYKQTDLTQAWTYGVGITTPYLTNSVQTMTVNTDWITENDVSVVEQMFYSSNVLVNGPQVLSTRIVDSTFEYKTRLNEKLILYTIQMEYNQPKINKIVR
;
A
#
# COMPACT_ATOMS: atom_id res chain seq x y z
N SER A 1 36.62 -0.75 -33.56
CA SER A 1 36.13 -1.86 -32.72
C SER A 1 35.01 -1.30 -31.87
N GLY A 2 33.77 -1.68 -32.25
CA GLY A 2 32.62 -1.31 -31.44
C GLY A 2 32.55 -2.25 -30.22
N ASP A 3 32.41 -1.69 -29.05
CA ASP A 3 32.15 -2.46 -27.83
C ASP A 3 30.74 -3.03 -27.91
N ASP A 4 30.63 -4.35 -28.00
CA ASP A 4 29.33 -5.02 -27.98
C ASP A 4 28.74 -4.90 -26.59
N ILE A 5 27.58 -4.20 -26.47
CA ILE A 5 26.83 -4.09 -25.24
C ILE A 5 25.93 -5.32 -25.14
N THR A 6 26.26 -6.21 -24.22
CA THR A 6 25.41 -7.36 -23.91
C THR A 6 24.39 -6.98 -22.83
N ILE A 7 23.11 -6.98 -23.20
CA ILE A 7 22.00 -6.74 -22.26
C ILE A 7 21.44 -8.11 -21.85
N PRO A 8 21.60 -8.56 -20.60
CA PRO A 8 20.99 -9.79 -20.13
C PRO A 8 19.47 -9.61 -20.00
N ILE A 9 18.70 -10.46 -20.69
CA ILE A 9 17.25 -10.51 -20.56
C ILE A 9 16.88 -11.74 -19.75
N ASN A 10 16.36 -11.53 -18.55
CA ASN A 10 15.81 -12.60 -17.73
C ASN A 10 14.31 -12.75 -18.02
N ILE A 11 13.93 -13.90 -18.59
CA ILE A 11 12.53 -14.26 -18.79
C ILE A 11 12.07 -15.00 -17.55
N VAL A 12 11.18 -14.37 -16.77
CA VAL A 12 10.57 -14.96 -15.58
C VAL A 12 9.23 -15.55 -15.97
N CYS A 13 8.94 -16.79 -15.53
CA CYS A 13 7.63 -17.40 -15.73
C CYS A 13 6.55 -16.60 -14.97
N GLN A 14 5.35 -16.54 -15.58
CA GLN A 14 4.22 -15.85 -14.95
C GLN A 14 3.92 -16.46 -13.58
N ASN A 15 3.93 -15.63 -12.55
CA ASN A 15 3.68 -16.05 -11.18
C ASN A 15 2.22 -16.45 -10.96
N LYS A 16 2.01 -17.43 -10.08
CA LYS A 16 0.70 -17.89 -9.63
C LYS A 16 -0.11 -16.78 -8.93
N TYR A 17 0.57 -15.88 -8.26
CA TYR A 17 0.00 -14.71 -7.57
C TYR A 17 0.29 -13.49 -8.44
N GLY A 18 -0.60 -12.52 -8.48
CA GLY A 18 -0.38 -11.29 -9.25
C GLY A 18 0.99 -10.67 -8.97
N GLN A 19 1.47 -9.85 -9.88
CA GLN A 19 2.72 -9.11 -9.73
C GLN A 19 2.38 -7.67 -9.39
N GLU A 20 3.08 -7.13 -8.39
CA GLU A 20 2.99 -5.70 -8.05
C GLU A 20 4.33 -5.03 -8.39
N ASP A 21 4.26 -4.08 -9.31
CA ASP A 21 5.42 -3.28 -9.73
C ASP A 21 5.50 -2.01 -8.90
N VAL A 22 6.59 -1.85 -8.18
CA VAL A 22 6.83 -0.70 -7.31
C VAL A 22 7.98 0.11 -7.86
N LEU A 23 7.67 1.35 -8.24
CA LEU A 23 8.64 2.34 -8.67
C LEU A 23 9.14 3.13 -7.46
N PHE A 24 10.42 3.38 -7.38
CA PHE A 24 11.00 4.18 -6.32
C PHE A 24 12.15 5.05 -6.87
N LEU A 25 12.36 6.18 -6.23
CA LEU A 25 13.44 7.08 -6.59
C LEU A 25 14.75 6.56 -5.98
N ASN A 26 15.70 6.18 -6.82
CA ASN A 26 16.99 5.68 -6.36
C ASN A 26 17.92 6.82 -5.89
N LYS A 27 19.07 6.45 -5.31
CA LYS A 27 20.10 7.39 -4.84
C LYS A 27 20.69 8.31 -5.92
N TYR A 28 20.50 7.99 -7.19
CA TYR A 28 20.98 8.79 -8.33
C TYR A 28 19.92 9.75 -8.87
N GLY A 29 18.71 9.75 -8.30
CA GLY A 29 17.61 10.59 -8.75
C GLY A 29 16.84 10.06 -9.97
N VAL A 30 16.97 8.78 -10.26
CA VAL A 30 16.25 8.09 -11.34
C VAL A 30 15.25 7.13 -10.73
N TYR A 31 14.11 6.91 -11.39
CA TYR A 31 13.15 5.90 -10.98
C TYR A 31 13.62 4.52 -11.40
N ASP A 32 13.75 3.66 -10.42
CA ASP A 32 13.93 2.22 -10.59
C ASP A 32 12.63 1.50 -10.25
N SER A 33 12.49 0.28 -10.76
CA SER A 33 11.36 -0.58 -10.45
C SER A 33 11.81 -1.86 -9.74
N PHE A 34 10.98 -2.31 -8.82
CA PHE A 34 11.11 -3.61 -8.19
C PHE A 34 9.80 -4.38 -8.28
N LEU A 35 9.88 -5.61 -8.80
CA LEU A 35 8.73 -6.46 -9.03
C LEU A 35 8.52 -7.41 -7.85
N PHE A 36 7.42 -7.23 -7.14
CA PHE A 36 7.01 -8.12 -6.07
C PHE A 36 6.18 -9.27 -6.62
N ASN A 37 6.75 -10.46 -6.54
CA ASN A 37 6.18 -11.69 -7.11
C ASN A 37 5.48 -12.56 -6.07
N GLY A 38 5.60 -12.24 -4.79
CA GLY A 38 4.99 -12.98 -3.71
C GLY A 38 3.53 -12.63 -3.49
N VAL A 39 2.92 -13.29 -2.52
CA VAL A 39 1.53 -13.01 -2.11
C VAL A 39 1.42 -11.58 -1.60
N HIS A 40 0.50 -10.81 -2.16
CA HIS A 40 0.17 -9.48 -1.68
C HIS A 40 -1.20 -9.48 -0.98
N LYS A 41 -1.38 -8.57 -0.02
CA LYS A 41 -2.60 -8.40 0.75
C LYS A 41 -2.92 -6.92 0.88
N SER A 42 -4.14 -6.54 0.51
CA SER A 42 -4.64 -5.19 0.76
C SER A 42 -5.61 -5.18 1.93
N SER A 43 -5.50 -4.18 2.79
CA SER A 43 -6.39 -3.93 3.93
C SER A 43 -6.81 -2.47 3.98
N TYR A 44 -7.97 -2.22 4.56
CA TYR A 44 -8.51 -0.87 4.74
C TYR A 44 -8.74 -0.64 6.23
N ALA A 45 -8.11 0.38 6.77
CA ALA A 45 -8.43 0.91 8.10
C ALA A 45 -9.46 2.03 7.92
N VAL A 46 -10.66 1.83 8.46
CA VAL A 46 -11.76 2.79 8.32
C VAL A 46 -11.96 3.47 9.67
N SER A 47 -11.95 4.80 9.67
CA SER A 47 -12.30 5.64 10.82
C SER A 47 -13.49 6.51 10.48
N SER A 48 -14.45 6.63 11.40
CA SER A 48 -15.64 7.44 11.20
C SER A 48 -15.80 8.43 12.32
N GLU A 49 -16.12 9.67 11.98
CA GLU A 49 -16.57 10.68 12.94
C GLU A 49 -18.09 10.64 13.01
N LEU A 50 -18.61 10.56 14.22
CA LEU A 50 -20.01 10.36 14.51
C LEU A 50 -20.59 11.63 15.12
N TYR A 51 -21.83 11.94 14.74
CA TYR A 51 -22.61 12.93 15.48
C TYR A 51 -23.87 12.29 16.04
N GLN A 52 -24.29 12.77 17.18
CA GLN A 52 -25.49 12.30 17.87
C GLN A 52 -26.68 13.16 17.46
N GLN A 53 -27.70 12.53 16.90
CA GLN A 53 -28.94 13.21 16.56
C GLN A 53 -29.84 13.32 17.81
N PRO A 54 -30.56 14.44 18.02
CA PRO A 54 -31.54 14.50 19.05
C PRO A 54 -32.66 13.49 18.79
N ILE A 55 -33.01 12.75 19.85
CA ILE A 55 -34.00 11.67 19.78
C ILE A 55 -35.43 12.21 19.50
N TYR A 56 -35.65 13.52 19.79
CA TYR A 56 -36.92 14.15 19.66
C TYR A 56 -36.95 15.14 18.49
N LYS A 57 -37.74 14.85 17.45
CA LYS A 57 -38.25 15.88 16.55
C LYS A 57 -39.60 16.35 17.14
N GLN A 58 -39.63 17.50 17.76
CA GLN A 58 -40.87 18.14 18.19
C GLN A 58 -41.52 18.77 16.95
N THR A 59 -42.31 17.99 16.24
CA THR A 59 -43.28 18.48 15.27
C THR A 59 -44.63 18.30 15.92
N ASP A 60 -45.27 19.45 16.26
CA ASP A 60 -46.65 19.52 16.75
C ASP A 60 -47.03 18.53 17.83
N LEU A 61 -46.74 18.89 19.13
CA LEU A 61 -47.33 18.33 20.36
C LEU A 61 -47.42 16.80 20.50
N THR A 62 -47.03 16.04 19.50
CA THR A 62 -46.94 14.58 19.50
C THR A 62 -45.50 14.11 19.36
N GLN A 63 -44.97 13.47 20.37
CA GLN A 63 -43.67 12.79 20.32
C GLN A 63 -43.79 11.55 19.46
N ALA A 64 -43.38 11.64 18.19
CA ALA A 64 -43.35 10.48 17.32
C ALA A 64 -41.91 9.89 17.32
N TRP A 65 -41.76 8.69 17.84
CA TRP A 65 -40.56 7.88 17.65
C TRP A 65 -40.51 7.43 16.20
N THR A 66 -39.47 7.86 15.50
CA THR A 66 -39.23 7.35 14.13
C THR A 66 -38.36 6.13 14.24
N TYR A 67 -38.91 4.94 14.05
CA TYR A 67 -38.18 3.69 13.97
C TYR A 67 -37.24 3.72 12.77
N GLY A 68 -35.99 3.29 12.97
CA GLY A 68 -35.00 3.18 11.91
C GLY A 68 -34.03 4.35 11.76
N VAL A 69 -34.18 5.42 12.53
CA VAL A 69 -33.18 6.50 12.60
C VAL A 69 -32.21 6.19 13.74
N GLY A 70 -30.96 5.93 13.40
CA GLY A 70 -29.90 5.74 14.40
C GLY A 70 -29.65 7.03 15.20
N ILE A 71 -29.48 6.91 16.51
CA ILE A 71 -29.13 8.03 17.41
C ILE A 71 -27.77 8.61 17.01
N THR A 72 -26.88 7.74 16.52
CA THR A 72 -25.51 8.09 16.12
C THR A 72 -25.37 7.88 14.62
N THR A 73 -24.99 8.92 13.91
CA THR A 73 -24.84 8.89 12.45
C THR A 73 -23.42 9.32 12.08
N PRO A 74 -22.70 8.55 11.26
CA PRO A 74 -21.41 8.99 10.75
C PRO A 74 -21.60 10.14 9.75
N TYR A 75 -20.87 11.24 9.93
CA TYR A 75 -20.87 12.38 9.01
C TYR A 75 -19.60 12.45 8.18
N LEU A 76 -18.52 11.86 8.64
CA LEU A 76 -17.25 11.77 7.92
C LEU A 76 -16.68 10.36 8.10
N THR A 77 -16.34 9.73 7.00
CA THR A 77 -15.66 8.43 7.01
C THR A 77 -14.39 8.55 6.20
N ASN A 78 -13.26 8.29 6.83
CA ASN A 78 -11.95 8.21 6.22
C ASN A 78 -11.51 6.76 6.15
N SER A 79 -10.89 6.37 5.05
CA SER A 79 -10.26 5.06 4.95
C SER A 79 -8.84 5.18 4.46
N VAL A 80 -7.94 4.51 5.14
CA VAL A 80 -6.54 4.38 4.75
C VAL A 80 -6.34 2.98 4.20
N GLN A 81 -5.83 2.89 3.00
CA GLN A 81 -5.51 1.62 2.35
C GLN A 81 -4.06 1.27 2.63
N THR A 82 -3.84 0.07 3.14
CA THR A 82 -2.51 -0.49 3.36
C THR A 82 -2.34 -1.73 2.50
N MET A 83 -1.19 -1.86 1.87
CA MET A 83 -0.81 -3.02 1.07
C MET A 83 0.42 -3.68 1.68
N THR A 84 0.35 -4.99 1.87
CA THR A 84 1.50 -5.80 2.27
C THR A 84 1.96 -6.60 1.07
N VAL A 85 3.22 -6.45 0.71
CA VAL A 85 3.85 -7.14 -0.43
C VAL A 85 4.99 -8.02 0.03
N ASN A 86 5.21 -9.11 -0.68
CA ASN A 86 6.31 -10.03 -0.44
C ASN A 86 7.23 -10.06 -1.66
N THR A 87 8.54 -10.05 -1.43
CA THR A 87 9.53 -10.07 -2.51
C THR A 87 9.61 -11.41 -3.24
N ASP A 88 9.04 -12.49 -2.65
CA ASP A 88 9.44 -13.86 -2.98
C ASP A 88 10.93 -14.10 -2.61
N TRP A 89 11.49 -15.18 -3.07
CA TRP A 89 12.89 -15.53 -2.78
C TRP A 89 13.83 -14.72 -3.66
N ILE A 90 14.59 -13.80 -3.05
CA ILE A 90 15.55 -12.94 -3.72
C ILE A 90 16.99 -13.28 -3.33
N THR A 91 17.95 -12.87 -4.16
CA THR A 91 19.36 -13.04 -3.89
C THR A 91 19.92 -11.88 -3.03
N GLU A 92 21.10 -12.08 -2.42
CA GLU A 92 21.75 -11.02 -1.63
C GLU A 92 22.03 -9.75 -2.48
N ASN A 93 22.27 -9.90 -3.78
CA ASN A 93 22.49 -8.77 -4.68
C ASN A 93 21.23 -7.90 -4.82
N ASP A 94 20.04 -8.52 -4.82
CA ASP A 94 18.77 -7.82 -4.97
C ASP A 94 18.37 -7.11 -3.68
N VAL A 95 18.92 -7.54 -2.53
CA VAL A 95 18.66 -6.90 -1.22
C VAL A 95 19.07 -5.43 -1.23
N SER A 96 20.15 -5.07 -1.94
CA SER A 96 20.59 -3.68 -2.06
C SER A 96 19.58 -2.78 -2.77
N VAL A 97 18.79 -3.34 -3.69
CA VAL A 97 17.71 -2.63 -4.39
C VAL A 97 16.54 -2.39 -3.45
N VAL A 98 16.16 -3.42 -2.68
CA VAL A 98 15.11 -3.31 -1.67
C VAL A 98 15.50 -2.29 -0.59
N GLU A 99 16.76 -2.28 -0.16
CA GLU A 99 17.28 -1.29 0.78
C GLU A 99 17.12 0.14 0.25
N GLN A 100 17.50 0.39 -1.01
CA GLN A 100 17.35 1.71 -1.61
C GLN A 100 15.90 2.17 -1.65
N MET A 101 14.95 1.25 -1.85
CA MET A 101 13.53 1.56 -1.79
C MET A 101 13.09 2.06 -0.40
N PHE A 102 13.66 1.53 0.69
CA PHE A 102 13.38 2.00 2.06
C PHE A 102 13.85 3.43 2.31
N TYR A 103 14.96 3.83 1.69
CA TYR A 103 15.48 5.22 1.79
C TYR A 103 14.89 6.16 0.76
N SER A 104 14.04 5.67 -0.13
CA SER A 104 13.46 6.47 -1.20
C SER A 104 12.49 7.51 -0.64
N SER A 105 12.62 8.74 -1.12
CA SER A 105 11.69 9.83 -0.80
C SER A 105 10.36 9.72 -1.53
N ASN A 106 10.29 8.92 -2.60
CA ASN A 106 9.08 8.76 -3.42
C ASN A 106 8.94 7.31 -3.87
N VAL A 107 7.87 6.68 -3.42
CA VAL A 107 7.52 5.29 -3.75
C VAL A 107 6.15 5.29 -4.40
N LEU A 108 6.04 4.65 -5.54
CA LEU A 108 4.84 4.59 -6.36
C LEU A 108 4.51 3.13 -6.66
N VAL A 109 3.25 2.78 -6.60
CA VAL A 109 2.76 1.48 -7.09
C VAL A 109 2.24 1.66 -8.51
N ASN A 110 2.80 0.90 -9.45
CA ASN A 110 2.48 0.94 -10.86
C ASN A 110 1.38 -0.06 -11.17
N GLY A 111 0.14 0.38 -11.11
CA GLY A 111 -1.05 -0.40 -11.45
C GLY A 111 -1.80 0.24 -12.62
N PRO A 112 -3.10 0.01 -12.74
CA PRO A 112 -3.95 0.73 -13.73
C PRO A 112 -3.88 2.25 -13.59
N GLN A 113 -3.56 2.70 -12.39
CA GLN A 113 -3.19 4.09 -12.07
C GLN A 113 -1.95 4.05 -11.19
N VAL A 114 -1.01 4.94 -11.46
CA VAL A 114 0.18 5.10 -10.62
C VAL A 114 -0.23 5.80 -9.33
N LEU A 115 -0.07 5.11 -8.22
CA LEU A 115 -0.48 5.61 -6.90
C LEU A 115 0.74 5.83 -6.00
N SER A 116 0.79 7.00 -5.39
CA SER A 116 1.82 7.32 -4.40
C SER A 116 1.57 6.55 -3.11
N THR A 117 2.65 5.95 -2.61
CA THR A 117 2.64 5.17 -1.37
C THR A 117 3.80 5.59 -0.48
N ARG A 118 3.72 5.23 0.78
CA ARG A 118 4.83 5.32 1.73
C ARG A 118 5.06 3.96 2.38
N ILE A 119 6.30 3.65 2.68
CA ILE A 119 6.64 2.47 3.45
C ILE A 119 6.32 2.76 4.93
N VAL A 120 5.57 1.84 5.55
CA VAL A 120 5.17 1.97 6.97
C VAL A 120 6.19 1.30 7.88
N ASP A 121 6.88 0.27 7.38
CA ASP A 121 7.92 -0.42 8.13
C ASP A 121 9.09 0.52 8.41
N SER A 122 9.46 0.62 9.68
CA SER A 122 10.52 1.53 10.14
C SER A 122 11.90 0.88 10.23
N THR A 123 11.98 -0.42 10.10
CA THR A 123 13.21 -1.21 10.25
C THR A 123 13.46 -2.08 9.04
N PHE A 124 14.67 -1.98 8.52
CA PHE A 124 15.18 -2.87 7.49
C PHE A 124 16.28 -3.74 8.10
N GLU A 125 16.10 -5.05 8.06
CA GLU A 125 17.09 -6.00 8.58
C GLU A 125 17.78 -6.73 7.44
N TYR A 126 19.10 -6.71 7.43
CA TYR A 126 19.87 -7.58 6.55
C TYR A 126 19.77 -9.01 7.03
N LYS A 127 19.17 -9.85 6.21
CA LYS A 127 19.05 -11.29 6.48
C LYS A 127 20.15 -12.00 5.70
N THR A 128 21.15 -12.51 6.41
CA THR A 128 22.18 -13.38 5.85
C THR A 128 21.92 -14.80 6.31
N ARG A 129 21.73 -15.73 5.38
CA ARG A 129 21.65 -17.15 5.69
C ARG A 129 22.89 -17.87 5.16
N LEU A 130 23.63 -18.51 6.06
CA LEU A 130 24.86 -19.26 5.72
C LEU A 130 24.61 -20.42 4.75
N ASN A 131 23.43 -21.03 4.76
CA ASN A 131 23.14 -22.24 3.96
C ASN A 131 22.15 -22.02 2.82
N GLU A 132 21.38 -20.94 2.83
CA GLU A 132 20.40 -20.62 1.78
C GLU A 132 20.68 -19.22 1.26
N LYS A 133 21.06 -19.11 0.00
CA LYS A 133 21.36 -17.83 -0.68
C LYS A 133 20.10 -17.03 -1.02
N LEU A 134 18.95 -17.42 -0.50
CA LEU A 134 17.65 -16.84 -0.81
C LEU A 134 17.02 -16.23 0.43
N ILE A 135 16.53 -15.02 0.26
CA ILE A 135 15.98 -14.17 1.33
C ILE A 135 14.57 -13.73 0.93
N LEU A 136 13.66 -13.66 1.90
CA LEU A 136 12.31 -13.19 1.71
C LEU A 136 12.05 -11.97 2.58
N TYR A 137 11.57 -10.90 1.98
CA TYR A 137 11.11 -9.69 2.67
C TYR A 137 9.61 -9.51 2.52
N THR A 138 8.99 -9.08 3.60
CA THR A 138 7.60 -8.62 3.64
C THR A 138 7.61 -7.15 3.96
N ILE A 139 6.98 -6.33 3.12
CA ILE A 139 6.99 -4.88 3.25
C ILE A 139 5.55 -4.38 3.31
N GLN A 140 5.28 -3.51 4.26
CA GLN A 140 3.99 -2.86 4.39
C GLN A 140 4.07 -1.43 3.85
N MET A 141 3.17 -1.13 2.92
CA MET A 141 3.04 0.17 2.28
C MET A 141 1.64 0.74 2.50
N GLU A 142 1.56 2.05 2.70
CA GLU A 142 0.30 2.78 2.85
C GLU A 142 0.12 3.73 1.67
N TYR A 143 -1.08 3.73 1.09
CA TYR A 143 -1.41 4.68 0.02
C TYR A 143 -1.61 6.09 0.59
N ASN A 144 -0.97 7.07 -0.03
CA ASN A 144 -1.04 8.47 0.40
C ASN A 144 -2.38 9.14 0.07
N GLN A 145 -3.26 8.46 -0.67
CA GLN A 145 -4.58 8.97 -1.03
C GLN A 145 -5.66 8.33 -0.16
N PRO A 146 -6.12 9.00 0.90
CA PRO A 146 -7.23 8.50 1.69
C PRO A 146 -8.51 8.54 0.86
N LYS A 147 -9.31 7.48 0.93
CA LYS A 147 -10.67 7.50 0.41
C LYS A 147 -11.56 8.18 1.45
N ILE A 148 -12.04 9.37 1.11
CA ILE A 148 -12.92 10.13 1.97
C ILE A 148 -14.33 10.04 1.41
N ASN A 149 -15.26 9.55 2.23
CA ASN A 149 -16.68 9.64 1.94
C ASN A 149 -17.31 10.68 2.85
N LYS A 150 -17.59 11.85 2.29
CA LYS A 150 -18.26 12.95 3.00
C LYS A 150 -19.71 13.02 2.52
N ILE A 151 -20.62 12.78 3.43
CA ILE A 151 -22.05 13.03 3.13
C ILE A 151 -22.24 14.54 3.14
N VAL A 152 -22.34 15.12 1.95
CA VAL A 152 -22.76 16.52 1.80
C VAL A 152 -24.28 16.50 1.75
N ARG A 153 -24.91 17.07 2.78
CA ARG A 153 -26.37 17.35 2.82
C ARG A 153 -26.63 18.75 2.31
#